data_c4dfe14569fe3766d0884a1e41eada2c
#
_entry.id   c4dfe14569fe3766d0884a1e41eada2c
#
_cell.length_a   1.000
_cell.length_b   1.000
_cell.length_c   1.000
_cell.angle_alpha   90.00
_cell.angle_beta   90.00
_cell.angle_gamma   90.00
#
_symmetry.space_group_name_H-M   'P 1'
#
loop_
_entity.id
_entity.type
_entity.pdbx_description
1 polymer ?
#
loop_
_entity_poly.entity_id
_entity_poly.type
_entity_poly.pdbx_seq_one_letter_code
_entity_poly.pdbx_strand_id
1 'polypeptide(L)'
;MTKPATNAGMNTLVAVAIAPCSTGDELSAEVAEVVRVIRESGLPNRTTEIEGDWDEVMQVVRDATFVLASKGIRTEVVLKADIRPGFTDTMTGKLERMEAQIKKQEEAR
;
A
#
# COMPACT_ATOMS: atom_id res chain seq x y z
N MET A 1 14.44 26.09 -0.03
CA MET A 1 15.00 25.00 -0.82
C MET A 1 13.87 24.22 -1.45
N THR A 2 13.85 24.18 -2.73
CA THR A 2 12.92 23.32 -3.41
C THR A 2 13.21 21.89 -2.97
N LYS A 3 12.18 21.21 -2.55
CA LYS A 3 12.32 19.80 -2.30
C LYS A 3 12.87 19.18 -3.56
N PRO A 4 14.04 18.57 -3.51
CA PRO A 4 14.60 18.01 -4.71
C PRO A 4 13.64 16.99 -5.30
N ALA A 5 13.66 16.88 -6.58
CA ALA A 5 12.92 15.84 -7.29
C ALA A 5 13.42 14.45 -6.89
N THR A 6 13.97 14.32 -5.69
CA THR A 6 14.55 13.08 -5.19
C THR A 6 13.49 12.03 -4.92
N ASN A 7 12.26 12.44 -4.67
CA ASN A 7 11.19 11.47 -4.53
C ASN A 7 10.65 11.01 -5.88
N ALA A 8 10.88 11.82 -6.92
CA ALA A 8 10.63 11.38 -8.28
C ALA A 8 11.62 10.25 -8.57
N GLY A 9 11.14 9.10 -8.93
CA GLY A 9 11.96 7.93 -9.12
C GLY A 9 12.14 7.06 -7.88
N MET A 10 11.65 7.51 -6.73
CA MET A 10 11.56 6.65 -5.55
C MET A 10 10.25 5.88 -5.58
N ASN A 11 10.10 5.04 -6.57
CA ASN A 11 8.92 4.18 -6.62
C ASN A 11 8.94 3.22 -5.42
N THR A 12 7.88 3.26 -4.66
CA THR A 12 7.75 2.54 -3.40
C THR A 12 6.55 1.62 -3.46
N LEU A 13 6.77 0.35 -3.21
CA LEU A 13 5.70 -0.62 -3.01
C LEU A 13 5.63 -0.90 -1.51
N VAL A 14 4.54 -0.51 -0.90
CA VAL A 14 4.31 -0.72 0.54
C VAL A 14 3.31 -1.84 0.74
N ALA A 15 3.66 -2.78 1.59
CA ALA A 15 2.72 -3.71 2.20
C ALA A 15 2.48 -3.22 3.62
N VAL A 16 1.23 -2.95 3.96
CA VAL A 16 0.91 -2.31 5.24
C VAL A 16 -0.22 -3.05 5.96
N ALA A 17 -0.06 -3.18 7.27
CA ALA A 17 -1.11 -3.65 8.15
C ALA A 17 -1.44 -2.53 9.14
N ILE A 18 -2.68 -2.09 9.13
CA ILE A 18 -3.17 -1.06 10.03
C ILE A 18 -4.24 -1.71 10.90
N ALA A 19 -3.93 -1.88 12.16
CA ALA A 19 -4.78 -2.65 13.06
C ALA A 19 -5.23 -1.83 14.26
N PRO A 20 -6.54 -1.78 14.52
CA PRO A 20 -7.01 -1.20 15.77
C PRO A 20 -6.65 -2.11 16.94
N CYS A 21 -6.15 -1.51 18.01
CA CYS A 21 -5.77 -2.23 19.23
C CYS A 21 -6.79 -1.97 20.33
N SER A 22 -8.05 -2.06 19.98
CA SER A 22 -9.13 -1.91 20.93
C SER A 22 -9.57 -3.27 21.43
N THR A 23 -9.95 -3.31 22.69
CA THR A 23 -10.46 -4.52 23.28
C THR A 23 -11.95 -4.60 23.03
N GLY A 24 -12.36 -5.63 22.37
CA GLY A 24 -13.66 -6.18 22.59
C GLY A 24 -14.69 -5.99 21.50
N ASP A 25 -14.85 -4.91 20.89
CA ASP A 25 -16.03 -4.74 20.03
C ASP A 25 -15.74 -4.90 18.54
N GLU A 26 -16.81 -5.11 17.83
CA GLU A 26 -16.80 -5.20 16.38
C GLU A 26 -16.27 -3.91 15.76
N LEU A 27 -15.14 -3.99 15.07
CA LEU A 27 -14.49 -2.83 14.44
C LEU A 27 -14.47 -2.92 12.91
N SER A 28 -15.31 -3.78 12.35
CA SER A 28 -15.31 -3.97 10.89
C SER A 28 -15.68 -2.70 10.13
N ALA A 29 -16.52 -1.85 10.69
CA ALA A 29 -16.87 -0.57 10.06
C ALA A 29 -15.66 0.34 9.96
N GLU A 30 -14.87 0.43 11.03
CA GLU A 30 -13.66 1.26 11.07
C GLU A 30 -12.58 0.69 10.15
N VAL A 31 -12.42 -0.61 10.12
CA VAL A 31 -11.48 -1.27 9.21
C VAL A 31 -11.90 -1.05 7.77
N ALA A 32 -13.20 -1.09 7.47
CA ALA A 32 -13.71 -0.80 6.14
C ALA A 32 -13.38 0.64 5.71
N GLU A 33 -13.44 1.60 6.62
CA GLU A 33 -13.05 2.98 6.31
C GLU A 33 -11.56 3.09 5.97
N VAL A 34 -10.70 2.38 6.70
CA VAL A 34 -9.26 2.33 6.42
C VAL A 34 -9.02 1.79 5.00
N VAL A 35 -9.66 0.69 4.67
CA VAL A 35 -9.53 0.08 3.33
C VAL A 35 -10.04 1.02 2.25
N ARG A 36 -11.12 1.75 2.53
CA ARG A 36 -11.67 2.71 1.57
C ARG A 36 -10.67 3.83 1.27
N VAL A 37 -9.99 4.35 2.27
CA VAL A 37 -8.97 5.39 2.05
C VAL A 37 -7.89 4.88 1.09
N ILE A 38 -7.44 3.66 1.29
CA ILE A 38 -6.44 3.05 0.39
C ILE A 38 -7.00 2.91 -1.03
N ARG A 39 -8.20 2.39 -1.17
CA ARG A 39 -8.83 2.19 -2.48
C ARG A 39 -9.09 3.49 -3.23
N GLU A 40 -9.44 4.54 -2.52
CA GLU A 40 -9.76 5.83 -3.11
C GLU A 40 -8.55 6.74 -3.28
N SER A 41 -7.36 6.26 -2.96
CA SER A 41 -6.13 7.06 -3.01
C SER A 41 -5.73 7.50 -4.40
N GLY A 42 -6.20 6.80 -5.43
CA GLY A 42 -5.77 7.05 -6.79
C GLY A 42 -4.47 6.35 -7.16
N LEU A 43 -3.80 5.75 -6.20
CA LEU A 43 -2.57 5.00 -6.46
C LEU A 43 -2.90 3.53 -6.75
N PRO A 44 -2.07 2.84 -7.54
CA PRO A 44 -2.19 1.39 -7.69
C PRO A 44 -2.23 0.73 -6.32
N ASN A 45 -3.22 -0.09 -6.08
CA ASN A 45 -3.40 -0.68 -4.76
C ASN A 45 -4.10 -2.02 -4.80
N ARG A 46 -3.85 -2.77 -3.76
CA ARG A 46 -4.65 -3.91 -3.31
C ARG A 46 -4.94 -3.64 -1.84
N THR A 47 -5.82 -4.37 -1.23
CA THR A 47 -6.29 -4.10 0.13
C THR A 47 -5.18 -3.66 1.11
N THR A 48 -4.01 -4.26 1.01
CA THR A 48 -2.89 -4.00 1.93
C THR A 48 -1.62 -3.57 1.21
N GLU A 49 -1.68 -3.33 -0.09
CA GLU A 49 -0.51 -2.93 -0.88
C GLU A 49 -0.80 -1.65 -1.63
N ILE A 50 0.17 -0.74 -1.65
CA ILE A 50 0.05 0.56 -2.31
C ILE A 50 1.37 0.83 -3.03
N GLU A 51 1.29 1.29 -4.25
CA GLU A 51 2.48 1.63 -5.03
C GLU A 51 2.41 3.06 -5.54
N GLY A 52 3.52 3.77 -5.46
CA GLY A 52 3.65 5.13 -5.95
C GLY A 52 4.94 5.74 -5.44
N ASP A 53 5.12 7.03 -5.62
CA ASP A 53 6.25 7.73 -5.04
C ASP A 53 6.14 7.72 -3.51
N TRP A 54 7.29 7.72 -2.88
CA TRP A 54 7.39 7.64 -1.42
C TRP A 54 6.44 8.58 -0.69
N ASP A 55 6.46 9.86 -1.04
CA ASP A 55 5.62 10.84 -0.35
C ASP A 55 4.13 10.55 -0.53
N GLU A 56 3.73 10.16 -1.73
CA GLU A 56 2.34 9.85 -2.02
C GLU A 56 1.86 8.61 -1.26
N VAL A 57 2.67 7.56 -1.27
CA VAL A 57 2.35 6.31 -0.57
C VAL A 57 2.27 6.55 0.93
N MET A 58 3.24 7.28 1.48
CA MET A 58 3.24 7.57 2.92
C MET A 58 2.08 8.47 3.32
N GLN A 59 1.64 9.35 2.44
CA GLN A 59 0.46 10.17 2.69
C GLN A 59 -0.79 9.29 2.80
N VAL A 60 -0.93 8.30 1.94
CA VAL A 60 -2.05 7.36 2.00
C VAL A 60 -2.01 6.56 3.30
N VAL A 61 -0.85 6.07 3.69
CA VAL A 61 -0.68 5.34 4.97
C VAL A 61 -1.09 6.23 6.14
N ARG A 62 -0.65 7.48 6.13
CA ARG A 62 -1.00 8.46 7.16
C ARG A 62 -2.51 8.67 7.23
N ASP A 63 -3.14 8.91 6.10
CA ASP A 63 -4.57 9.19 6.04
C ASP A 63 -5.39 7.98 6.48
N ALA A 64 -4.99 6.80 6.05
CA ALA A 64 -5.66 5.57 6.45
C ALA A 64 -5.53 5.31 7.95
N THR A 65 -4.34 5.54 8.51
CA THR A 65 -4.10 5.40 9.94
C THR A 65 -4.93 6.42 10.74
N PHE A 66 -5.04 7.63 10.22
CA PHE A 66 -5.77 8.71 10.89
C PHE A 66 -7.26 8.41 11.04
N VAL A 67 -7.83 7.59 10.17
CA VAL A 67 -9.23 7.15 10.32
C VAL A 67 -9.47 6.57 11.71
N LEU A 68 -8.57 5.73 12.18
CA LEU A 68 -8.69 5.12 13.51
C LEU A 68 -8.20 6.05 14.61
N ALA A 69 -7.05 6.66 14.40
CA ALA A 69 -6.43 7.54 15.41
C ALA A 69 -7.30 8.74 15.74
N SER A 70 -8.00 9.29 14.75
CA SER A 70 -8.90 10.43 14.97
C SER A 70 -10.09 10.09 15.86
N LYS A 71 -10.42 8.82 15.97
CA LYS A 71 -11.49 8.34 16.84
C LYS A 71 -10.97 7.94 18.23
N GLY A 72 -9.71 8.23 18.53
CA GLY A 72 -9.10 7.87 19.80
C GLY A 72 -8.77 6.39 19.93
N ILE A 73 -8.77 5.65 18.84
CA ILE A 73 -8.47 4.21 18.85
C ILE A 73 -6.96 4.04 18.76
N ARG A 74 -6.39 3.31 19.72
CA ARG A 74 -5.00 2.91 19.66
C ARG A 74 -4.80 2.06 18.41
N THR A 75 -3.82 2.46 17.58
CA THR A 75 -3.61 1.86 16.26
C THR A 75 -2.17 1.44 16.10
N GLU A 76 -1.96 0.20 15.67
CA GLU A 76 -0.64 -0.27 15.31
C GLU A 76 -0.51 -0.31 13.79
N VAL A 77 0.62 0.18 13.30
CA VAL A 77 0.94 0.17 11.87
C VAL A 77 2.22 -0.60 11.69
N VAL A 78 2.16 -1.65 10.88
CA VAL A 78 3.36 -2.38 10.45
C VAL A 78 3.42 -2.25 8.94
N LEU A 79 4.54 -1.77 8.44
CA LEU A 79 4.70 -1.65 7.00
C LEU A 79 6.06 -2.14 6.56
N LYS A 80 6.09 -2.68 5.35
CA LYS A 80 7.29 -3.04 4.65
C LYS A 80 7.32 -2.22 3.36
N ALA A 81 8.38 -1.49 3.15
CA ALA A 81 8.54 -0.68 1.94
C ALA A 81 9.64 -1.27 1.07
N ASP A 82 9.30 -1.51 -0.18
CA ASP A 82 10.25 -1.96 -1.20
C ASP A 82 10.44 -0.79 -2.17
N ILE A 83 11.62 -0.19 -2.14
CA ILE A 83 11.93 0.97 -2.95
C ILE A 83 12.80 0.54 -4.12
N ARG A 84 12.32 0.79 -5.34
CA ARG A 84 13.04 0.49 -6.56
C ARG A 84 13.17 1.75 -7.40
N PRO A 85 14.25 2.52 -7.22
CA PRO A 85 14.46 3.73 -7.99
C PRO A 85 14.46 3.43 -9.48
N GLY A 86 13.72 4.24 -10.24
CA GLY A 86 13.66 4.09 -11.69
C GLY A 86 12.69 3.03 -12.20
N PHE A 87 12.07 2.27 -11.32
CA PHE A 87 11.03 1.31 -11.71
C PHE A 87 9.64 1.86 -11.43
N THR A 88 8.66 1.38 -12.16
CA THR A 88 7.25 1.70 -11.95
C THR A 88 6.43 0.44 -12.15
N ASP A 89 5.20 0.45 -11.65
CA ASP A 89 4.25 -0.65 -11.82
C ASP A 89 4.80 -2.00 -11.36
N THR A 90 5.60 -2.00 -10.28
CA THR A 90 6.23 -3.23 -9.82
C THR A 90 5.21 -4.25 -9.32
N MET A 91 4.13 -3.80 -8.75
CA MET A 91 3.04 -4.68 -8.28
C MET A 91 2.39 -5.42 -9.46
N THR A 92 1.98 -4.67 -10.48
CA THR A 92 1.39 -5.23 -11.69
C THR A 92 2.42 -6.04 -12.47
N GLY A 93 3.63 -5.51 -12.59
CA GLY A 93 4.70 -6.18 -13.32
C GLY A 93 5.08 -7.53 -12.74
N LYS A 94 5.09 -7.67 -11.42
CA LYS A 94 5.35 -8.96 -10.78
C LYS A 94 4.30 -9.99 -11.16
N LEU A 95 3.04 -9.59 -11.13
CA LEU A 95 1.94 -10.47 -11.49
C LEU A 95 2.01 -10.89 -12.95
N GLU A 96 2.25 -9.94 -13.84
CA GLU A 96 2.38 -10.21 -15.27
C GLU A 96 3.53 -11.16 -15.57
N ARG A 97 4.67 -10.96 -14.93
CA ARG A 97 5.83 -11.85 -15.10
C ARG A 97 5.55 -13.25 -14.62
N MET A 98 4.86 -13.37 -13.49
CA MET A 98 4.48 -14.66 -12.96
C MET A 98 3.53 -15.39 -13.90
N GLU A 99 2.52 -14.70 -14.40
CA GLU A 99 1.55 -15.27 -15.33
C GLU A 99 2.22 -15.69 -16.64
N ALA A 100 3.17 -14.90 -17.12
CA ALA A 100 3.94 -15.24 -18.32
C ALA A 100 4.75 -16.52 -18.10
N GLN A 101 5.35 -16.71 -16.94
CA GLN A 101 6.10 -17.92 -16.62
C GLN A 101 5.19 -19.15 -16.51
N ILE A 102 4.02 -18.99 -15.92
CA ILE A 102 3.04 -20.06 -15.82
C ILE A 102 2.61 -20.52 -17.22
N LYS A 103 2.30 -19.56 -18.08
CA LYS A 103 1.92 -19.85 -19.46
C LYS A 103 3.01 -20.59 -20.22
N LYS A 104 4.26 -20.15 -20.05
CA LYS A 104 5.43 -20.77 -20.65
C LYS A 104 5.58 -22.23 -20.21
N GLN A 105 5.39 -22.50 -18.93
CA GLN A 105 5.46 -23.83 -18.37
C GLN A 105 4.34 -24.72 -18.90
N GLU A 106 3.15 -24.18 -19.05
CA GLU A 106 2.01 -24.91 -19.62
C GLU A 106 2.26 -25.30 -21.09
N GLU A 107 2.82 -24.37 -21.86
CA GLU A 107 3.13 -24.62 -23.26
C GLU A 107 4.24 -25.66 -23.45
N ALA A 108 5.12 -25.81 -22.46
CA ALA A 108 6.21 -26.76 -22.51
C ALA A 108 5.82 -28.20 -22.13
N ARG A 109 4.61 -28.41 -21.69
CA ARG A 109 4.11 -29.73 -21.31
C ARG A 109 3.75 -30.57 -22.51
#